data_6db79f231a8d8f59bf03b0b04147120c
#
_entry.id   6db79f231a8d8f59bf03b0b04147120c
#
_cell.length_a   1.000
_cell.length_b   1.000
_cell.length_c   1.000
_cell.angle_alpha   90.00
_cell.angle_beta   90.00
_cell.angle_gamma   90.00
#
_symmetry.space_group_name_H-M   'P 1'
#
loop_
_entity.id
_entity.type
_entity.pdbx_description
1 polymer ?
#
loop_
_entity_poly.entity_id
_entity_poly.type
_entity_poly.pdbx_seq_one_letter_code
_entity_poly.pdbx_strand_id
1 'polypeptide(L)'
;ETEIEQKVAKITALINTIQDSQNETEALVTVKINQEAGKGMDVSKMTVKAHTAANYGYSKPAAYKNKVTALDVLVAWHAAQYKDAFKANPTDYLAVNNGFINKIYGIETYSIGICVNDQIPGSASVAEAVVSSGDSVSVFMYGDLKQYKDIYLYFENVPETIQAGEKLDLTLWGMHPMDYDEKGNLKPASVQKGYTVSAVDANGNAVVSAITDENGKVSLTIPSGGTYQITVVKAPKDSTESAYILPKDIVMAIGKETESETETEFVKHAHSFSTWKTVSAATVFSAEKQERVCACGEK
;
A
#
# COMPACT_ATOMS: atom_id res chain seq x y z
N GLU A 1 -19.78 -23.05 -41.02
CA GLU A 1 -20.53 -22.23 -40.05
C GLU A 1 -21.20 -21.09 -40.78
N THR A 2 -22.44 -20.85 -40.51
CA THR A 2 -23.20 -19.74 -41.10
C THR A 2 -22.78 -18.39 -40.44
N GLU A 3 -22.93 -17.30 -41.16
CA GLU A 3 -22.65 -15.95 -40.61
C GLU A 3 -23.42 -15.67 -39.29
N ILE A 4 -24.59 -16.31 -39.16
CA ILE A 4 -25.43 -16.22 -37.96
C ILE A 4 -24.76 -16.94 -36.77
N GLU A 5 -24.20 -18.10 -36.95
CA GLU A 5 -23.51 -18.85 -35.89
C GLU A 5 -22.29 -18.09 -35.38
N GLN A 6 -21.53 -17.46 -36.29
CA GLN A 6 -20.39 -16.62 -35.92
C GLN A 6 -20.81 -15.35 -35.11
N LYS A 7 -21.94 -14.73 -35.47
CA LYS A 7 -22.49 -13.59 -34.71
C LYS A 7 -23.00 -14.01 -33.35
N VAL A 8 -23.68 -15.14 -33.25
CA VAL A 8 -24.16 -15.72 -31.99
C VAL A 8 -22.98 -16.03 -31.07
N ALA A 9 -21.93 -16.69 -31.59
CA ALA A 9 -20.72 -16.99 -30.81
C ALA A 9 -20.05 -15.73 -30.26
N LYS A 10 -19.94 -14.65 -31.10
CA LYS A 10 -19.40 -13.36 -30.64
C LYS A 10 -20.25 -12.68 -29.56
N ILE A 11 -21.57 -12.70 -29.70
CA ILE A 11 -22.49 -12.14 -28.71
C ILE A 11 -22.41 -12.91 -27.40
N THR A 12 -22.40 -14.25 -27.46
CA THR A 12 -22.26 -15.11 -26.27
C THR A 12 -20.92 -14.86 -25.57
N ALA A 13 -19.82 -14.71 -26.32
CA ALA A 13 -18.51 -14.37 -25.74
C ALA A 13 -18.52 -12.99 -25.06
N LEU A 14 -19.18 -11.98 -25.65
CA LEU A 14 -19.35 -10.67 -25.04
C LEU A 14 -20.21 -10.69 -23.77
N ILE A 15 -21.31 -11.45 -23.77
CA ILE A 15 -22.17 -11.62 -22.60
C ILE A 15 -21.37 -12.29 -21.47
N ASN A 16 -20.64 -13.34 -21.74
CA ASN A 16 -19.80 -14.01 -20.75
C ASN A 16 -18.72 -13.06 -20.20
N THR A 17 -18.09 -12.25 -21.04
CA THR A 17 -17.11 -11.24 -20.61
C THR A 17 -17.75 -10.19 -19.69
N ILE A 18 -18.96 -9.74 -19.99
CA ILE A 18 -19.72 -8.78 -19.15
C ILE A 18 -20.09 -9.41 -17.81
N GLN A 19 -20.57 -10.64 -17.82
CA GLN A 19 -20.94 -11.38 -16.59
C GLN A 19 -19.71 -11.65 -15.72
N ASP A 20 -18.60 -12.05 -16.31
CA ASP A 20 -17.33 -12.24 -15.60
C ASP A 20 -16.84 -10.92 -14.97
N SER A 21 -16.99 -9.81 -15.68
CA SER A 21 -16.59 -8.48 -15.16
C SER A 21 -17.47 -7.96 -14.02
N GLN A 22 -18.75 -8.35 -13.98
CA GLN A 22 -19.67 -7.97 -12.90
C GLN A 22 -19.46 -8.75 -11.59
N ASN A 23 -18.87 -9.95 -11.69
CA ASN A 23 -18.53 -10.82 -10.56
C ASN A 23 -17.01 -10.93 -10.34
N GLU A 24 -16.24 -9.96 -10.84
CA GLU A 24 -14.79 -10.00 -10.78
C GLU A 24 -14.30 -9.89 -9.34
N THR A 25 -13.51 -10.88 -8.93
CA THR A 25 -12.84 -10.84 -7.63
C THR A 25 -11.85 -9.69 -7.60
N GLU A 26 -11.94 -8.86 -6.56
CA GLU A 26 -11.00 -7.78 -6.30
C GLU A 26 -10.40 -7.88 -4.90
N ALA A 27 -9.24 -7.29 -4.71
CA ALA A 27 -8.54 -7.22 -3.43
C ALA A 27 -7.98 -5.81 -3.20
N LEU A 28 -8.18 -5.26 -2.01
CA LEU A 28 -7.48 -4.06 -1.55
C LEU A 28 -6.17 -4.51 -0.91
N VAL A 29 -5.05 -4.15 -1.53
CA VAL A 29 -3.71 -4.63 -1.14
C VAL A 29 -2.78 -3.48 -0.82
N THR A 30 -1.83 -3.71 0.09
CA THR A 30 -0.68 -2.84 0.33
C THR A 30 0.46 -3.28 -0.60
N VAL A 31 0.97 -2.37 -1.41
CA VAL A 31 2.05 -2.63 -2.36
C VAL A 31 3.30 -1.90 -1.87
N LYS A 32 4.38 -2.65 -1.64
CA LYS A 32 5.68 -2.14 -1.20
C LYS A 32 6.70 -2.38 -2.31
N ILE A 33 7.18 -1.32 -2.95
CA ILE A 33 8.06 -1.42 -4.12
C ILE A 33 9.40 -0.78 -3.83
N ASN A 34 10.47 -1.54 -4.07
CA ASN A 34 11.83 -1.03 -4.10
C ASN A 34 12.32 -1.08 -5.55
N GLN A 35 12.54 0.07 -6.16
CA GLN A 35 12.98 0.19 -7.56
C GLN A 35 14.52 0.22 -7.69
N GLU A 36 15.24 0.33 -6.59
CA GLU A 36 16.68 0.42 -6.58
C GLU A 36 17.24 -0.23 -5.31
N ALA A 37 18.21 -1.12 -5.49
CA ALA A 37 18.86 -1.79 -4.37
C ALA A 37 19.44 -0.79 -3.36
N GLY A 38 19.22 -1.05 -2.07
CA GLY A 38 19.71 -0.21 -0.97
C GLY A 38 18.85 1.04 -0.70
N LYS A 39 17.80 1.30 -1.48
CA LYS A 39 16.79 2.32 -1.18
C LYS A 39 15.59 1.72 -0.43
N GLY A 40 14.89 2.57 0.31
CA GLY A 40 13.65 2.18 0.98
C GLY A 40 12.55 1.83 -0.03
N MET A 41 11.52 1.16 0.45
CA MET A 41 10.36 0.82 -0.36
C MET A 41 9.40 2.00 -0.48
N ASP A 42 8.77 2.15 -1.64
CA ASP A 42 7.58 2.98 -1.79
C ASP A 42 6.35 2.17 -1.43
N VAL A 43 5.48 2.74 -0.61
CA VAL A 43 4.27 2.07 -0.11
C VAL A 43 3.04 2.75 -0.65
N SER A 44 2.13 1.95 -1.19
CA SER A 44 0.82 2.41 -1.66
C SER A 44 -0.26 1.37 -1.35
N LYS A 45 -1.52 1.81 -1.29
CA LYS A 45 -2.67 0.91 -1.25
C LYS A 45 -3.41 1.01 -2.57
N MET A 46 -3.84 -0.13 -3.10
CA MET A 46 -4.60 -0.17 -4.35
C MET A 46 -5.59 -1.32 -4.38
N THR A 47 -6.73 -1.07 -5.01
CA THR A 47 -7.68 -2.13 -5.35
C THR A 47 -7.27 -2.75 -6.66
N VAL A 48 -7.10 -4.06 -6.67
CA VAL A 48 -6.63 -4.85 -7.81
C VAL A 48 -7.68 -5.90 -8.16
N LYS A 49 -7.94 -6.07 -9.44
CA LYS A 49 -8.91 -7.04 -9.96
C LYS A 49 -8.24 -8.27 -10.55
N ALA A 50 -8.93 -9.41 -10.46
CA ALA A 50 -8.40 -10.70 -10.89
C ALA A 50 -8.01 -10.77 -12.38
N HIS A 51 -8.59 -9.94 -13.25
CA HIS A 51 -8.28 -9.91 -14.68
C HIS A 51 -7.33 -8.77 -15.08
N THR A 52 -6.77 -8.07 -14.11
CA THR A 52 -5.87 -6.93 -14.38
C THR A 52 -4.71 -7.35 -15.28
N ALA A 53 -4.03 -8.44 -14.97
CA ALA A 53 -2.93 -8.95 -15.78
C ALA A 53 -3.38 -9.30 -17.22
N ALA A 54 -4.52 -9.94 -17.37
CA ALA A 54 -5.07 -10.35 -18.68
C ALA A 54 -5.41 -9.13 -19.55
N ASN A 55 -5.89 -8.03 -18.96
CA ASN A 55 -6.20 -6.79 -19.68
C ASN A 55 -4.98 -6.12 -20.33
N TYR A 56 -3.78 -6.50 -19.88
CA TYR A 56 -2.49 -6.05 -20.43
C TYR A 56 -1.72 -7.16 -21.16
N GLY A 57 -2.39 -8.28 -21.48
CA GLY A 57 -1.82 -9.37 -22.29
C GLY A 57 -1.01 -10.41 -21.54
N TYR A 58 -1.00 -10.35 -20.19
CA TYR A 58 -0.34 -11.39 -19.38
C TYR A 58 -1.27 -12.58 -19.12
N SER A 59 -0.68 -13.76 -19.03
CA SER A 59 -1.42 -15.02 -18.81
C SER A 59 -1.25 -15.53 -17.39
N LYS A 60 -2.31 -16.12 -16.84
CA LYS A 60 -2.29 -16.91 -15.61
C LYS A 60 -2.74 -18.34 -15.88
N PRO A 61 -2.28 -19.34 -15.11
CA PRO A 61 -2.83 -20.69 -15.20
C PRO A 61 -4.33 -20.70 -14.91
N ALA A 62 -5.07 -21.61 -15.54
CA ALA A 62 -6.53 -21.65 -15.48
C ALA A 62 -7.10 -21.65 -14.04
N ALA A 63 -6.43 -22.33 -13.09
CA ALA A 63 -6.82 -22.38 -11.68
C ALA A 63 -6.77 -21.02 -10.94
N TYR A 64 -6.05 -20.04 -11.50
CA TYR A 64 -5.84 -18.72 -10.92
C TYR A 64 -6.49 -17.58 -11.71
N LYS A 65 -7.15 -17.90 -12.82
CA LYS A 65 -7.73 -16.90 -13.73
C LYS A 65 -8.65 -15.90 -13.01
N ASN A 66 -9.49 -16.40 -12.10
CA ASN A 66 -10.48 -15.60 -11.36
C ASN A 66 -10.03 -15.25 -9.94
N LYS A 67 -8.73 -15.37 -9.64
CA LYS A 67 -8.13 -14.96 -8.36
C LYS A 67 -7.21 -13.78 -8.59
N VAL A 68 -7.17 -12.85 -7.65
CA VAL A 68 -6.12 -11.82 -7.66
C VAL A 68 -4.80 -12.49 -7.33
N THR A 69 -3.76 -12.20 -8.09
CA THR A 69 -2.40 -12.75 -7.90
C THR A 69 -1.37 -11.63 -7.82
N ALA A 70 -0.18 -11.95 -7.35
CA ALA A 70 0.93 -10.99 -7.34
C ALA A 70 1.21 -10.40 -8.74
N LEU A 71 0.96 -11.16 -9.81
CA LEU A 71 1.07 -10.66 -11.18
C LEU A 71 0.05 -9.54 -11.46
N ASP A 72 -1.20 -9.70 -11.02
CA ASP A 72 -2.21 -8.64 -11.17
C ASP A 72 -1.82 -7.37 -10.42
N VAL A 73 -1.25 -7.53 -9.20
CA VAL A 73 -0.75 -6.41 -8.39
C VAL A 73 0.39 -5.67 -9.09
N LEU A 74 1.37 -6.42 -9.63
CA LEU A 74 2.48 -5.84 -10.39
C LEU A 74 2.01 -5.08 -11.62
N VAL A 75 1.11 -5.68 -12.39
CA VAL A 75 0.54 -5.04 -13.60
C VAL A 75 -0.24 -3.79 -13.21
N ALA A 76 -1.08 -3.85 -12.17
CA ALA A 76 -1.83 -2.70 -11.69
C ALA A 76 -0.90 -1.55 -11.26
N TRP A 77 0.17 -1.87 -10.52
CA TRP A 77 1.15 -0.88 -10.09
C TRP A 77 1.87 -0.22 -11.28
N HIS A 78 2.35 -1.02 -12.25
CA HIS A 78 3.00 -0.50 -13.46
C HIS A 78 2.05 0.37 -14.28
N ALA A 79 0.78 -0.05 -14.41
CA ALA A 79 -0.23 0.73 -15.11
C ALA A 79 -0.50 2.08 -14.44
N ALA A 80 -0.54 2.12 -13.11
CA ALA A 80 -0.69 3.37 -12.36
C ALA A 80 0.53 4.28 -12.49
N GLN A 81 1.73 3.70 -12.49
CA GLN A 81 3.00 4.44 -12.55
C GLN A 81 3.30 4.99 -13.94
N TYR A 82 3.18 4.16 -14.97
CA TYR A 82 3.62 4.48 -16.35
C TYR A 82 2.46 4.83 -17.30
N LYS A 83 1.20 4.67 -16.86
CA LYS A 83 -0.01 5.12 -17.57
C LYS A 83 -0.07 4.66 -19.03
N ASP A 84 -0.22 5.62 -19.95
CA ASP A 84 -0.38 5.33 -21.40
C ASP A 84 0.84 4.64 -21.99
N ALA A 85 2.04 4.89 -21.48
CA ALA A 85 3.26 4.22 -21.94
C ALA A 85 3.22 2.72 -21.62
N PHE A 86 2.80 2.33 -20.42
CA PHE A 86 2.61 0.93 -20.07
C PHE A 86 1.48 0.29 -20.86
N LYS A 87 0.37 1.02 -21.07
CA LYS A 87 -0.75 0.51 -21.87
C LYS A 87 -0.37 0.23 -23.32
N ALA A 88 0.49 1.05 -23.90
CA ALA A 88 0.96 0.87 -25.27
C ALA A 88 1.89 -0.34 -25.43
N ASN A 89 2.83 -0.51 -24.51
CA ASN A 89 3.86 -1.56 -24.55
C ASN A 89 4.15 -2.12 -23.14
N PRO A 90 3.27 -2.97 -22.57
CA PRO A 90 3.46 -3.47 -21.20
C PRO A 90 4.79 -4.20 -20.99
N THR A 91 5.25 -4.97 -22.00
CA THR A 91 6.48 -5.77 -21.92
C THR A 91 7.77 -4.93 -21.97
N ASP A 92 7.70 -3.65 -22.31
CA ASP A 92 8.85 -2.75 -22.17
C ASP A 92 9.18 -2.46 -20.70
N TYR A 93 8.18 -2.56 -19.82
CA TYR A 93 8.29 -2.26 -18.39
C TYR A 93 8.28 -3.49 -17.49
N LEU A 94 7.46 -4.47 -17.82
CA LEU A 94 7.31 -5.71 -17.06
C LEU A 94 7.28 -6.89 -18.04
N ALA A 95 8.22 -7.82 -17.91
CA ALA A 95 8.19 -9.07 -18.67
C ALA A 95 8.25 -10.26 -17.70
N VAL A 96 7.34 -11.20 -17.91
CA VAL A 96 7.22 -12.41 -17.10
C VAL A 96 7.27 -13.63 -18.04
N ASN A 97 8.19 -14.52 -17.77
CA ASN A 97 8.36 -15.75 -18.54
C ASN A 97 8.27 -16.95 -17.60
N ASN A 98 7.38 -17.88 -17.91
CA ASN A 98 7.13 -19.08 -17.09
C ASN A 98 6.89 -18.75 -15.60
N GLY A 99 6.23 -17.62 -15.32
CA GLY A 99 5.93 -17.18 -13.96
C GLY A 99 7.08 -16.45 -13.25
N PHE A 100 8.23 -16.29 -13.89
CA PHE A 100 9.37 -15.54 -13.36
C PHE A 100 9.49 -14.18 -14.05
N ILE A 101 9.76 -13.15 -13.25
CA ILE A 101 10.01 -11.80 -13.76
C ILE A 101 11.42 -11.78 -14.32
N ASN A 102 11.57 -11.33 -15.57
CA ASN A 102 12.88 -11.12 -16.22
C ASN A 102 13.07 -9.66 -16.69
N LYS A 103 12.05 -8.83 -16.55
CA LYS A 103 12.13 -7.37 -16.68
C LYS A 103 11.14 -6.74 -15.72
N ILE A 104 11.57 -5.72 -14.99
CA ILE A 104 10.73 -4.91 -14.13
C ILE A 104 11.19 -3.46 -14.18
N TYR A 105 10.27 -2.49 -14.10
CA TYR A 105 10.54 -1.05 -14.22
C TYR A 105 11.29 -0.66 -15.51
N GLY A 106 11.18 -1.44 -16.57
CA GLY A 106 11.94 -1.29 -17.80
C GLY A 106 13.38 -1.83 -17.74
N ILE A 107 13.79 -2.44 -16.64
CA ILE A 107 15.16 -2.98 -16.43
C ILE A 107 15.11 -4.49 -16.60
N GLU A 108 15.93 -5.02 -17.51
CA GLU A 108 16.15 -6.47 -17.64
C GLU A 108 16.98 -6.95 -16.46
N THR A 109 16.41 -7.85 -15.66
CA THR A 109 17.08 -8.38 -14.46
C THR A 109 16.37 -9.64 -13.97
N TYR A 110 17.15 -10.54 -13.36
CA TYR A 110 16.62 -11.68 -12.58
C TYR A 110 16.83 -11.49 -11.08
N SER A 111 17.38 -10.34 -10.68
CA SER A 111 17.73 -10.05 -9.30
C SER A 111 16.57 -9.40 -8.55
N ILE A 112 15.43 -10.06 -8.55
CA ILE A 112 14.17 -9.57 -7.97
C ILE A 112 13.66 -10.58 -6.96
N GLY A 113 13.28 -10.08 -5.78
CA GLY A 113 12.54 -10.83 -4.79
C GLY A 113 11.10 -10.34 -4.67
N ILE A 114 10.21 -11.26 -4.33
CA ILE A 114 8.79 -10.98 -4.06
C ILE A 114 8.39 -11.66 -2.77
N CYS A 115 7.65 -10.93 -1.93
CA CYS A 115 6.99 -11.47 -0.76
C CYS A 115 5.49 -11.14 -0.81
N VAL A 116 4.69 -12.07 -0.31
CA VAL A 116 3.28 -11.83 0.03
C VAL A 116 3.19 -12.01 1.55
N ASN A 117 2.72 -10.97 2.25
CA ASN A 117 2.68 -10.92 3.72
C ASN A 117 4.05 -11.27 4.33
N ASP A 118 5.10 -10.63 3.81
CA ASP A 118 6.49 -10.80 4.23
C ASP A 118 7.02 -12.24 4.14
N GLN A 119 6.34 -13.11 3.37
CA GLN A 119 6.77 -14.48 3.07
C GLN A 119 7.07 -14.64 1.58
N ILE A 120 8.15 -15.35 1.26
CA ILE A 120 8.42 -15.78 -0.11
C ILE A 120 7.29 -16.76 -0.52
N PRO A 121 6.65 -16.58 -1.67
CA PRO A 121 5.49 -17.42 -2.08
C PRO A 121 5.86 -18.87 -2.44
N GLY A 122 6.85 -19.47 -1.81
CA GLY A 122 7.29 -20.84 -2.05
C GLY A 122 7.71 -21.07 -3.50
N SER A 123 7.24 -22.19 -4.10
CA SER A 123 7.49 -22.51 -5.52
C SER A 123 6.49 -21.85 -6.47
N ALA A 124 5.52 -21.11 -5.97
CA ALA A 124 4.51 -20.47 -6.80
C ALA A 124 5.11 -19.32 -7.62
N SER A 125 4.76 -19.28 -8.89
CA SER A 125 5.07 -18.16 -9.76
C SER A 125 4.26 -16.92 -9.34
N VAL A 126 4.68 -15.73 -9.78
CA VAL A 126 3.88 -14.50 -9.54
C VAL A 126 2.45 -14.60 -10.08
N ALA A 127 2.23 -15.45 -11.07
CA ALA A 127 0.91 -15.71 -11.66
C ALA A 127 0.05 -16.67 -10.81
N GLU A 128 0.64 -17.33 -9.81
CA GLU A 128 0.02 -18.33 -8.92
C GLU A 128 -0.03 -17.87 -7.46
N ALA A 129 0.80 -16.90 -7.09
CA ALA A 129 0.81 -16.31 -5.75
C ALA A 129 -0.48 -15.51 -5.52
N VAL A 130 -1.47 -16.15 -4.89
CA VAL A 130 -2.79 -15.55 -4.62
C VAL A 130 -2.69 -14.48 -3.57
N VAL A 131 -3.43 -13.39 -3.78
CA VAL A 131 -3.49 -12.22 -2.90
C VAL A 131 -4.94 -11.92 -2.57
N SER A 132 -5.21 -11.60 -1.31
CA SER A 132 -6.53 -11.27 -0.75
C SER A 132 -6.57 -9.84 -0.22
N SER A 133 -7.76 -9.32 0.05
CA SER A 133 -7.88 -8.01 0.69
C SER A 133 -7.22 -8.01 2.08
N GLY A 134 -6.42 -6.99 2.35
CA GLY A 134 -5.62 -6.86 3.56
C GLY A 134 -4.19 -7.37 3.42
N ASP A 135 -3.88 -8.14 2.37
CA ASP A 135 -2.51 -8.63 2.14
C ASP A 135 -1.56 -7.51 1.70
N SER A 136 -0.27 -7.74 1.92
CA SER A 136 0.83 -6.95 1.38
C SER A 136 1.59 -7.71 0.30
N VAL A 137 2.01 -6.99 -0.75
CA VAL A 137 2.90 -7.51 -1.79
C VAL A 137 4.14 -6.63 -1.82
N SER A 138 5.28 -7.20 -1.45
CA SER A 138 6.58 -6.53 -1.49
C SER A 138 7.38 -6.99 -2.69
N VAL A 139 7.93 -6.05 -3.46
CA VAL A 139 8.80 -6.33 -4.61
C VAL A 139 10.07 -5.53 -4.45
N PHE A 140 11.22 -6.20 -4.50
CA PHE A 140 12.49 -5.58 -4.23
C PHE A 140 13.59 -6.09 -5.16
N MET A 141 14.59 -5.24 -5.39
CA MET A 141 15.80 -5.60 -6.12
C MET A 141 16.91 -5.97 -5.13
N TYR A 142 17.62 -7.07 -5.41
CA TYR A 142 18.79 -7.48 -4.63
C TYR A 142 19.94 -6.50 -4.83
N GLY A 143 20.59 -6.14 -3.73
CA GLY A 143 21.85 -5.36 -3.72
C GLY A 143 23.08 -6.22 -3.89
N ASP A 144 23.08 -7.43 -3.34
CA ASP A 144 24.15 -8.41 -3.56
C ASP A 144 23.86 -9.30 -4.78
N LEU A 145 24.28 -8.84 -5.94
CA LEU A 145 24.12 -9.57 -7.20
C LEU A 145 25.03 -10.78 -7.38
N LYS A 146 25.97 -11.01 -6.46
CA LYS A 146 26.92 -12.13 -6.54
C LYS A 146 26.43 -13.35 -5.77
N GLN A 147 25.90 -13.14 -4.58
CA GLN A 147 25.54 -14.22 -3.66
C GLN A 147 24.08 -14.15 -3.23
N TYR A 148 23.37 -13.06 -3.55
CA TYR A 148 21.98 -12.82 -3.15
C TYR A 148 21.75 -12.94 -1.63
N LYS A 149 22.73 -12.41 -0.85
CA LYS A 149 22.73 -12.46 0.62
C LYS A 149 22.12 -11.23 1.26
N ASP A 150 21.23 -10.56 0.56
CA ASP A 150 20.45 -9.48 1.14
C ASP A 150 19.60 -10.03 2.28
N ILE A 151 19.50 -9.27 3.36
CA ILE A 151 18.52 -9.53 4.39
C ILE A 151 17.26 -8.71 4.12
N TYR A 152 16.12 -9.37 4.01
CA TYR A 152 14.81 -8.74 3.94
C TYR A 152 14.32 -8.50 5.36
N LEU A 153 14.17 -7.22 5.73
CA LEU A 153 13.72 -6.78 7.04
C LEU A 153 12.26 -6.39 6.99
N TYR A 154 11.48 -6.78 8.01
CA TYR A 154 10.08 -6.40 8.12
C TYR A 154 9.63 -6.31 9.59
N PHE A 155 8.59 -5.53 9.84
CA PHE A 155 7.95 -5.46 11.14
C PHE A 155 6.67 -6.28 11.14
N GLU A 156 6.45 -7.02 12.20
CA GLU A 156 5.22 -7.77 12.40
C GLU A 156 4.15 -6.88 13.04
N ASN A 157 2.90 -6.99 12.52
CA ASN A 157 1.71 -6.37 13.09
C ASN A 157 1.78 -4.84 13.30
N VAL A 158 2.31 -4.11 12.33
CA VAL A 158 2.33 -2.64 12.39
C VAL A 158 0.90 -2.10 12.28
N PRO A 159 0.39 -1.37 13.28
CA PRO A 159 -0.94 -0.78 13.22
C PRO A 159 -0.98 0.37 12.20
N GLU A 160 -2.10 0.55 11.53
CA GLU A 160 -2.29 1.69 10.62
C GLU A 160 -2.40 3.03 11.38
N THR A 161 -2.93 2.98 12.61
CA THR A 161 -3.16 4.17 13.45
C THR A 161 -2.78 3.92 14.90
N ILE A 162 -2.25 4.95 15.57
CA ILE A 162 -1.99 4.99 17.00
C ILE A 162 -2.40 6.35 17.55
N GLN A 163 -2.54 6.49 18.88
CA GLN A 163 -2.65 7.80 19.51
C GLN A 163 -1.25 8.41 19.71
N ALA A 164 -1.08 9.70 19.42
CA ALA A 164 0.17 10.40 19.70
C ALA A 164 0.50 10.34 21.20
N GLY A 165 1.75 10.02 21.52
CA GLY A 165 2.22 9.82 22.89
C GLY A 165 2.02 8.41 23.42
N GLU A 166 1.33 7.52 22.72
CA GLU A 166 1.28 6.09 23.06
C GLU A 166 2.52 5.35 22.55
N LYS A 167 2.79 4.20 23.16
CA LYS A 167 3.87 3.31 22.73
C LYS A 167 3.45 2.52 21.50
N LEU A 168 4.28 2.54 20.49
CA LEU A 168 4.25 1.64 19.35
C LEU A 168 5.29 0.54 19.60
N ASP A 169 4.82 -0.63 20.02
CA ASP A 169 5.67 -1.79 20.25
C ASP A 169 5.74 -2.64 19.00
N LEU A 170 6.94 -2.89 18.51
CA LEU A 170 7.22 -3.61 17.26
C LEU A 170 8.25 -4.71 17.47
N THR A 171 8.22 -5.72 16.60
CA THR A 171 9.27 -6.72 16.50
C THR A 171 9.87 -6.67 15.10
N LEU A 172 11.16 -6.49 15.01
CA LEU A 172 11.89 -6.54 13.74
C LEU A 172 12.31 -7.96 13.43
N TRP A 173 11.87 -8.45 12.29
CA TRP A 173 12.26 -9.73 11.72
C TRP A 173 13.16 -9.54 10.51
N GLY A 174 13.98 -10.54 10.23
CA GLY A 174 14.80 -10.60 9.02
C GLY A 174 14.85 -12.00 8.46
N MET A 175 14.84 -12.11 7.15
CA MET A 175 15.09 -13.35 6.43
C MET A 175 16.02 -13.11 5.26
N HIS A 176 16.75 -14.15 4.88
CA HIS A 176 17.55 -14.16 3.63
C HIS A 176 16.74 -14.88 2.55
N PRO A 177 16.19 -14.16 1.56
CA PRO A 177 15.24 -14.74 0.60
C PRO A 177 15.80 -15.87 -0.28
N MET A 178 17.13 -16.07 -0.29
CA MET A 178 17.83 -17.09 -1.06
C MET A 178 18.65 -18.05 -0.17
N ASP A 179 18.44 -18.06 1.15
CA ASP A 179 19.15 -18.96 2.06
C ASP A 179 18.31 -20.22 2.35
N TYR A 180 18.73 -21.32 1.80
CA TYR A 180 18.06 -22.62 1.90
C TYR A 180 18.86 -23.57 2.79
N ASP A 181 18.16 -24.45 3.49
CA ASP A 181 18.77 -25.54 4.24
C ASP A 181 19.24 -26.67 3.30
N GLU A 182 19.89 -27.69 3.87
CA GLU A 182 20.40 -28.84 3.12
C GLU A 182 19.28 -29.66 2.43
N LYS A 183 18.04 -29.47 2.82
CA LYS A 183 16.84 -30.12 2.24
C LYS A 183 16.17 -29.28 1.17
N GLY A 184 16.70 -28.08 0.91
CA GLY A 184 16.12 -27.13 -0.06
C GLY A 184 14.94 -26.34 0.46
N ASN A 185 14.71 -26.27 1.77
CA ASN A 185 13.71 -25.41 2.35
C ASN A 185 14.30 -24.02 2.66
N LEU A 186 13.57 -22.96 2.40
CA LEU A 186 13.96 -21.63 2.82
C LEU A 186 14.11 -21.59 4.34
N LYS A 187 15.21 -21.05 4.83
CA LYS A 187 15.41 -20.89 6.28
C LYS A 187 14.41 -19.89 6.84
N PRO A 188 13.88 -20.15 8.05
CA PRO A 188 12.89 -19.27 8.66
C PRO A 188 13.48 -17.89 8.99
N ALA A 189 12.64 -16.88 8.98
CA ALA A 189 12.99 -15.56 9.49
C ALA A 189 13.40 -15.64 10.97
N SER A 190 14.27 -14.72 11.38
CA SER A 190 14.72 -14.59 12.76
C SER A 190 14.56 -13.15 13.25
N VAL A 191 14.42 -12.99 14.56
CA VAL A 191 14.37 -11.67 15.19
C VAL A 191 15.72 -10.95 15.05
N GLN A 192 15.67 -9.64 14.87
CA GLN A 192 16.85 -8.82 14.55
C GLN A 192 17.18 -7.86 15.69
N LYS A 193 18.32 -8.05 16.35
CA LYS A 193 18.80 -7.20 17.45
C LYS A 193 19.77 -6.12 16.99
N GLY A 194 19.83 -5.02 17.75
CA GLY A 194 20.83 -3.97 17.58
C GLY A 194 20.57 -3.02 16.41
N TYR A 195 19.47 -3.17 15.71
CA TYR A 195 19.05 -2.26 14.64
C TYR A 195 18.41 -1.00 15.21
N THR A 196 18.78 0.17 14.67
CA THR A 196 18.11 1.41 15.01
C THR A 196 16.87 1.58 14.13
N VAL A 197 15.72 1.58 14.78
CA VAL A 197 14.40 1.81 14.17
C VAL A 197 13.96 3.24 14.45
N SER A 198 13.39 3.90 13.46
CA SER A 198 12.90 5.28 13.59
C SER A 198 11.48 5.43 13.05
N ALA A 199 10.73 6.34 13.68
CA ALA A 199 9.60 7.00 13.04
C ALA A 199 10.12 8.27 12.33
N VAL A 200 9.89 8.36 11.03
CA VAL A 200 10.39 9.42 10.15
C VAL A 200 9.20 10.23 9.63
N ASP A 201 9.29 11.56 9.71
CA ASP A 201 8.25 12.47 9.21
C ASP A 201 8.25 12.61 7.67
N ALA A 202 7.30 13.35 7.14
CA ALA A 202 7.18 13.60 5.70
C ALA A 202 8.38 14.36 5.09
N ASN A 203 9.20 15.01 5.91
CA ASN A 203 10.40 15.72 5.48
C ASN A 203 11.66 14.84 5.52
N GLY A 204 11.53 13.58 5.95
CA GLY A 204 12.63 12.65 6.09
C GLY A 204 13.39 12.76 7.42
N ASN A 205 12.87 13.49 8.42
CA ASN A 205 13.52 13.65 9.72
C ASN A 205 13.07 12.52 10.67
N ALA A 206 14.01 11.90 11.35
CA ALA A 206 13.72 10.98 12.44
C ALA A 206 13.18 11.75 13.65
N VAL A 207 11.91 11.51 14.02
CA VAL A 207 11.25 12.17 15.17
C VAL A 207 11.50 11.41 16.46
N VAL A 208 11.60 10.10 16.39
CA VAL A 208 11.96 9.22 17.49
C VAL A 208 12.70 8.01 16.95
N SER A 209 13.68 7.54 17.71
CA SER A 209 14.47 6.36 17.36
C SER A 209 14.71 5.51 18.60
N ALA A 210 14.74 4.20 18.41
CA ALA A 210 15.13 3.24 19.44
C ALA A 210 15.87 2.05 18.81
N ILE A 211 16.55 1.26 19.64
CA ILE A 211 17.34 0.11 19.18
C ILE A 211 16.60 -1.17 19.58
N THR A 212 16.54 -2.13 18.66
CA THR A 212 15.94 -3.45 18.91
C THR A 212 16.74 -4.23 19.95
N ASP A 213 16.03 -4.86 20.88
CA ASP A 213 16.62 -5.71 21.94
C ASP A 213 17.01 -7.11 21.42
N GLU A 214 17.43 -8.00 22.34
CA GLU A 214 17.85 -9.38 22.03
C GLU A 214 16.71 -10.21 21.39
N ASN A 215 15.46 -9.80 21.55
CA ASN A 215 14.27 -10.45 20.99
C ASN A 215 13.75 -9.72 19.74
N GLY A 216 14.52 -8.78 19.17
CA GLY A 216 14.10 -7.94 18.06
C GLY A 216 13.05 -6.90 18.39
N LYS A 217 12.71 -6.70 19.66
CA LYS A 217 11.66 -5.78 20.11
C LYS A 217 12.17 -4.36 20.21
N VAL A 218 11.32 -3.43 19.82
CA VAL A 218 11.56 -1.99 19.91
C VAL A 218 10.27 -1.28 20.27
N SER A 219 10.35 -0.23 21.10
CA SER A 219 9.22 0.63 21.45
C SER A 219 9.52 2.05 21.00
N LEU A 220 8.62 2.65 20.23
CA LEU A 220 8.68 4.05 19.81
C LEU A 220 7.52 4.81 20.45
N THR A 221 7.75 6.04 20.88
CA THR A 221 6.69 6.95 21.34
C THR A 221 6.65 8.15 20.42
N ILE A 222 5.70 8.17 19.50
CA ILE A 222 5.54 9.26 18.53
C ILE A 222 4.86 10.43 19.22
N PRO A 223 5.52 11.61 19.36
CA PRO A 223 5.05 12.65 20.28
C PRO A 223 3.86 13.46 19.77
N SER A 224 3.65 13.52 18.46
CA SER A 224 2.64 14.39 17.84
C SER A 224 1.84 13.68 16.76
N GLY A 225 0.66 14.23 16.46
CA GLY A 225 -0.17 13.76 15.35
C GLY A 225 0.52 13.97 14.00
N GLY A 226 0.28 13.06 13.07
CA GLY A 226 0.84 13.09 11.73
C GLY A 226 1.00 11.71 11.12
N THR A 227 1.48 11.67 9.89
CA THR A 227 1.81 10.42 9.20
C THR A 227 3.31 10.20 9.27
N TYR A 228 3.69 9.02 9.73
CA TYR A 228 5.09 8.64 9.92
C TYR A 228 5.42 7.37 9.17
N GLN A 229 6.64 7.32 8.66
CA GLN A 229 7.23 6.11 8.13
C GLN A 229 8.03 5.41 9.24
N ILE A 230 7.73 4.16 9.51
CA ILE A 230 8.51 3.30 10.40
C ILE A 230 9.52 2.54 9.54
N THR A 231 10.79 2.69 9.84
CA THR A 231 11.87 2.06 9.07
C THR A 231 13.12 1.81 9.92
N VAL A 232 14.02 1.01 9.41
CA VAL A 232 15.38 0.84 9.94
C VAL A 232 16.28 1.90 9.33
N VAL A 233 16.96 2.67 10.17
CA VAL A 233 17.88 3.74 9.73
C VAL A 233 19.34 3.38 9.93
N LYS A 234 19.64 2.34 10.73
CA LYS A 234 21.00 1.88 10.97
C LYS A 234 21.04 0.42 11.39
N ALA A 235 21.92 -0.34 10.74
CA ALA A 235 22.26 -1.70 11.13
C ALA A 235 23.25 -1.72 12.32
N PRO A 236 23.41 -2.84 13.04
CA PRO A 236 24.47 -3.03 14.03
C PRO A 236 25.84 -2.82 13.43
N LYS A 237 26.81 -2.35 14.24
CA LYS A 237 28.19 -2.12 13.77
C LYS A 237 28.93 -3.40 13.39
N ASP A 238 28.55 -4.50 14.02
CA ASP A 238 29.11 -5.84 13.82
C ASP A 238 28.29 -6.70 12.86
N SER A 239 27.35 -6.08 12.15
CA SER A 239 26.57 -6.78 11.12
C SER A 239 27.48 -7.29 10.01
N THR A 240 27.27 -8.55 9.64
CA THR A 240 27.95 -9.23 8.53
C THR A 240 27.15 -9.22 7.24
N GLU A 241 25.98 -8.60 7.25
CA GLU A 241 25.09 -8.53 6.09
C GLU A 241 25.72 -7.68 4.98
N SER A 242 25.65 -8.16 3.75
CA SER A 242 26.22 -7.48 2.59
C SER A 242 25.30 -6.40 2.03
N ALA A 243 23.99 -6.58 2.15
CA ALA A 243 22.96 -5.64 1.72
C ALA A 243 21.67 -5.81 2.52
N TYR A 244 20.84 -4.78 2.48
CA TYR A 244 19.60 -4.70 3.27
C TYR A 244 18.43 -4.29 2.38
N ILE A 245 17.31 -4.98 2.54
CA ILE A 245 16.02 -4.56 2.02
C ILE A 245 15.25 -4.01 3.22
N LEU A 246 15.18 -2.68 3.30
CA LEU A 246 14.69 -1.96 4.48
C LEU A 246 13.17 -1.90 4.50
N PRO A 247 12.53 -2.15 5.65
CA PRO A 247 11.09 -2.02 5.79
C PRO A 247 10.65 -0.56 5.66
N LYS A 248 9.44 -0.38 5.17
CA LYS A 248 8.74 0.90 5.20
C LYS A 248 7.27 0.63 5.51
N ASP A 249 6.87 0.95 6.71
CA ASP A 249 5.48 0.87 7.13
C ASP A 249 4.96 2.26 7.48
N ILE A 250 3.72 2.54 7.14
CA ILE A 250 3.11 3.85 7.35
C ILE A 250 2.16 3.76 8.53
N VAL A 251 2.39 4.62 9.51
CA VAL A 251 1.56 4.74 10.71
C VAL A 251 1.05 6.17 10.82
N MET A 252 -0.26 6.31 11.02
CA MET A 252 -0.89 7.59 11.34
C MET A 252 -0.98 7.74 12.85
N ALA A 253 -0.28 8.71 13.43
CA ALA A 253 -0.46 9.13 14.81
C ALA A 253 -1.60 10.15 14.86
N ILE A 254 -2.66 9.82 15.59
CA ILE A 254 -3.78 10.72 15.83
C ILE A 254 -3.34 11.65 16.96
N GLY A 255 -3.33 12.97 16.71
CA GLY A 255 -3.05 13.96 17.73
C GLY A 255 -4.04 13.79 18.88
N LYS A 256 -3.58 13.91 20.13
CA LYS A 256 -4.52 14.18 21.21
C LYS A 256 -5.25 15.45 20.79
N GLU A 257 -6.58 15.40 20.73
CA GLU A 257 -7.34 16.62 20.78
C GLU A 257 -6.82 17.34 22.03
N THR A 258 -6.03 18.39 21.86
CA THR A 258 -5.90 19.37 22.92
C THR A 258 -7.34 19.81 23.14
N GLU A 259 -7.95 19.38 24.23
CA GLU A 259 -9.00 20.15 24.82
C GLU A 259 -8.38 21.56 24.95
N SER A 260 -8.57 22.35 23.93
CA SER A 260 -8.44 23.78 24.04
C SER A 260 -9.47 24.11 25.10
N GLU A 261 -9.00 24.22 26.34
CA GLU A 261 -9.69 24.95 27.40
C GLU A 261 -9.78 26.43 26.97
N THR A 262 -10.48 26.65 25.91
CA THR A 262 -11.36 27.77 25.71
C THR A 262 -12.74 27.13 25.57
N GLU A 263 -13.25 26.61 26.67
CA GLU A 263 -14.65 26.78 26.96
C GLU A 263 -14.91 28.30 26.90
N THR A 264 -15.03 28.83 25.69
CA THR A 264 -15.90 29.95 25.49
C THR A 264 -17.25 29.38 25.90
N GLU A 265 -17.59 29.66 27.17
CA GLU A 265 -18.93 29.50 27.69
C GLU A 265 -19.85 30.02 26.57
N PHE A 266 -20.44 29.13 25.79
CA PHE A 266 -21.52 29.51 24.89
C PHE A 266 -22.64 29.98 25.81
N VAL A 267 -22.59 31.26 26.14
CA VAL A 267 -23.70 31.93 26.81
C VAL A 267 -24.88 31.73 25.89
N LYS A 268 -25.69 30.73 26.22
CA LYS A 268 -27.00 30.52 25.56
C LYS A 268 -27.83 31.79 25.82
N HIS A 269 -27.64 32.79 25.00
CA HIS A 269 -28.51 33.94 25.01
C HIS A 269 -29.76 33.61 24.16
N ALA A 270 -30.92 33.95 24.67
CA ALA A 270 -32.15 33.82 23.89
C ALA A 270 -32.09 34.83 22.73
N HIS A 271 -32.12 34.33 21.51
CA HIS A 271 -32.15 35.19 20.32
C HIS A 271 -33.47 36.03 20.32
N SER A 272 -33.31 37.33 20.37
CA SER A 272 -34.42 38.26 20.19
C SER A 272 -34.30 38.89 18.80
N PHE A 273 -35.05 38.34 17.87
CA PHE A 273 -35.06 38.83 16.50
C PHE A 273 -35.93 40.08 16.34
N SER A 274 -35.49 40.97 15.48
CA SER A 274 -36.26 42.11 15.01
C SER A 274 -37.52 41.65 14.28
N THR A 275 -38.44 42.57 14.00
CA THR A 275 -39.53 42.29 13.08
C THR A 275 -39.01 41.97 11.68
N TRP A 276 -39.79 41.16 10.94
CA TRP A 276 -39.43 40.81 9.56
C TRP A 276 -39.36 42.06 8.69
N LYS A 277 -38.32 42.20 7.92
CA LYS A 277 -38.10 43.31 7.00
C LYS A 277 -37.96 42.75 5.58
N THR A 278 -38.85 43.20 4.67
CA THR A 278 -38.78 42.84 3.27
C THR A 278 -37.48 43.39 2.66
N VAL A 279 -36.60 42.54 2.18
CA VAL A 279 -35.37 42.89 1.48
C VAL A 279 -35.52 42.80 -0.02
N SER A 280 -36.53 42.07 -0.51
CA SER A 280 -36.87 41.99 -1.92
C SER A 280 -38.39 41.75 -2.04
N ALA A 281 -39.07 42.64 -2.73
CA ALA A 281 -40.49 42.49 -3.00
C ALA A 281 -40.76 41.35 -4.02
N ALA A 282 -41.90 40.70 -3.89
CA ALA A 282 -42.30 39.68 -4.85
C ALA A 282 -42.46 40.25 -6.26
N THR A 283 -42.04 39.50 -7.28
CA THR A 283 -42.30 39.80 -8.69
C THR A 283 -43.02 38.61 -9.34
N VAL A 284 -43.46 38.74 -10.58
CA VAL A 284 -44.07 37.61 -11.34
C VAL A 284 -43.13 36.42 -11.52
N PHE A 285 -41.83 36.59 -11.25
CA PHE A 285 -40.76 35.56 -11.44
C PHE A 285 -40.04 35.20 -10.16
N SER A 286 -40.28 35.89 -9.03
CA SER A 286 -39.57 35.64 -7.77
C SER A 286 -40.48 35.91 -6.57
N ALA A 287 -40.38 35.04 -5.54
CA ALA A 287 -41.07 35.24 -4.28
C ALA A 287 -40.47 36.41 -3.49
N GLU A 288 -41.27 37.03 -2.63
CA GLU A 288 -40.81 38.02 -1.67
C GLU A 288 -39.80 37.39 -0.73
N LYS A 289 -38.69 38.11 -0.49
CA LYS A 289 -37.67 37.73 0.48
C LYS A 289 -37.71 38.67 1.67
N GLN A 290 -37.84 38.08 2.86
CA GLN A 290 -37.84 38.83 4.11
C GLN A 290 -36.68 38.33 4.98
N GLU A 291 -36.09 39.22 5.73
CA GLU A 291 -35.05 38.95 6.73
C GLU A 291 -35.41 39.55 8.08
N ARG A 292 -34.96 38.90 9.15
CA ARG A 292 -34.98 39.44 10.50
C ARG A 292 -33.59 39.20 11.12
N VAL A 293 -33.11 40.10 11.92
CA VAL A 293 -31.76 40.07 12.50
C VAL A 293 -31.86 40.12 14.02
N CYS A 294 -31.11 39.23 14.68
CA CYS A 294 -30.90 39.29 16.10
C CYS A 294 -29.83 40.37 16.45
N ALA A 295 -29.89 40.94 17.64
CA ALA A 295 -28.90 41.88 18.14
C ALA A 295 -27.47 41.26 18.17
N CYS A 296 -27.34 39.92 18.19
CA CYS A 296 -26.07 39.21 18.10
C CYS A 296 -25.51 39.08 16.66
N GLY A 297 -26.27 39.51 15.63
CA GLY A 297 -25.88 39.44 14.21
C GLY A 297 -26.40 38.23 13.46
N GLU A 298 -27.06 37.26 14.09
CA GLU A 298 -27.74 36.15 13.37
C GLU A 298 -28.96 36.62 12.57
N LYS A 299 -29.20 36.02 11.41
CA LYS A 299 -30.26 36.32 10.45
C LYS A 299 -31.27 35.20 10.38
#